data_c3eedd1793762ad1091a47fa49df875d
#
_entry.id   c3eedd1793762ad1091a47fa49df875d
#
_cell.length_a   1.000
_cell.length_b   1.000
_cell.length_c   1.000
_cell.angle_alpha   90.00
_cell.angle_beta   90.00
_cell.angle_gamma   90.00
#
_symmetry.space_group_name_H-M   'P 1'
#
loop_
_entity.id
_entity.type
_entity.pdbx_description
1 polymer ?
#
loop_
_entity_poly.entity_id
_entity_poly.type
_entity_poly.pdbx_seq_one_letter_code
_entity_poly.pdbx_strand_id
1 'polypeptide(L)'
;MKSKLLIIFSICVSTLFAEDNIYIKQQVAYKDQGASGKELTWDFGMLSPINEEYTVAYSIPDSNYIHQWCATEHRTRYYYTLTADTIWRTGYENPTTIVQYTQPEAVLRLPLRYGDTLSTTFAAKGEYGHRIPMTLSGTNTIEVDAQGQLILPDKTYEQVLRVHSQRQYTESGLDSTAMLVDKYQWFAAESYIPVFESVTAYEMVEDSMQLAFQTSFYYHVEDTTDSTPEELVPVVDETAEDTAPVLLTNLSYLPNPVQTDLQVRYTLVQDATVYMHMHNALGMPMYSTSARTESAGEHMVQINMSGWMQGNYTLYIHADDQLVQQIIIKI
;
A
#
# COMPACT_ATOMS: atom_id res chain seq x y z
N MET A 1 52.16 16.08 -3.03
CA MET A 1 50.99 15.70 -3.85
C MET A 1 50.31 14.52 -3.18
N LYS A 2 49.19 14.75 -2.49
CA LYS A 2 48.38 13.68 -1.86
C LYS A 2 47.27 13.33 -2.87
N SER A 3 47.40 12.18 -3.48
CA SER A 3 46.35 11.60 -4.36
C SER A 3 45.13 11.28 -3.51
N LYS A 4 44.01 11.94 -3.76
CA LYS A 4 42.72 11.58 -3.21
C LYS A 4 42.18 10.44 -4.05
N LEU A 5 42.18 9.24 -3.47
CA LEU A 5 41.52 8.07 -4.03
C LEU A 5 39.99 8.31 -3.97
N LEU A 6 39.40 8.60 -5.11
CA LEU A 6 37.95 8.70 -5.26
C LEU A 6 37.41 7.27 -5.36
N ILE A 7 36.94 6.72 -4.24
CA ILE A 7 36.23 5.45 -4.24
C ILE A 7 34.84 5.74 -4.80
N ILE A 8 34.65 5.39 -6.07
CA ILE A 8 33.33 5.35 -6.70
C ILE A 8 32.66 4.07 -6.17
N PHE A 9 31.80 4.21 -5.19
CA PHE A 9 30.87 3.13 -4.82
C PHE A 9 29.84 3.01 -5.95
N SER A 10 30.11 2.11 -6.90
CA SER A 10 29.11 1.58 -7.80
C SER A 10 28.26 0.61 -6.99
N ILE A 11 27.20 1.10 -6.35
CA ILE A 11 26.22 0.24 -5.69
C ILE A 11 25.48 -0.49 -6.80
N CYS A 12 25.73 -1.79 -6.91
CA CYS A 12 25.03 -2.65 -7.85
C CYS A 12 23.59 -2.82 -7.32
N VAL A 13 22.64 -2.07 -7.87
CA VAL A 13 21.21 -2.13 -7.52
C VAL A 13 20.64 -3.56 -7.70
N SER A 14 21.29 -4.39 -8.51
CA SER A 14 20.92 -5.78 -8.74
C SER A 14 21.03 -6.70 -7.51
N THR A 15 21.76 -6.31 -6.46
CA THR A 15 21.88 -7.13 -5.24
C THR A 15 20.78 -6.84 -4.21
N LEU A 16 20.05 -5.74 -4.36
CA LEU A 16 18.97 -5.37 -3.45
C LEU A 16 17.66 -6.18 -3.69
N PHE A 17 17.51 -6.77 -4.87
CA PHE A 17 16.31 -7.49 -5.28
C PHE A 17 16.62 -8.89 -5.82
N ALA A 18 17.72 -9.50 -5.39
CA ALA A 18 18.11 -10.85 -5.83
C ALA A 18 17.19 -11.96 -5.29
N GLU A 19 16.39 -11.65 -4.28
CA GLU A 19 15.35 -12.50 -3.71
C GLU A 19 14.09 -11.64 -3.50
N ASP A 20 12.90 -12.24 -3.59
CA ASP A 20 11.64 -11.58 -3.28
C ASP A 20 11.66 -11.18 -1.80
N ASN A 21 11.75 -9.88 -1.51
CA ASN A 21 11.73 -9.38 -0.15
C ASN A 21 10.29 -9.06 0.23
N ILE A 22 9.77 -9.75 1.23
CA ILE A 22 8.46 -9.48 1.82
C ILE A 22 8.68 -8.61 3.07
N TYR A 23 7.99 -7.50 3.09
CA TYR A 23 7.92 -6.62 4.25
C TYR A 23 6.51 -6.65 4.80
N ILE A 24 6.40 -6.84 6.10
CA ILE A 24 5.15 -6.62 6.78
C ILE A 24 4.98 -5.11 6.91
N LYS A 25 3.89 -4.60 6.34
CA LYS A 25 3.51 -3.19 6.40
C LYS A 25 2.32 -3.08 7.34
N GLN A 26 2.57 -2.86 8.62
CA GLN A 26 1.50 -2.78 9.61
C GLN A 26 0.82 -1.43 9.57
N GLN A 27 -0.49 -1.43 9.36
CA GLN A 27 -1.31 -0.23 9.49
C GLN A 27 -1.54 0.10 10.95
N VAL A 28 -1.33 1.36 11.31
CA VAL A 28 -1.52 1.88 12.67
C VAL A 28 -2.35 3.16 12.64
N ALA A 29 -2.81 3.60 13.81
CA ALA A 29 -3.46 4.90 13.93
C ALA A 29 -2.53 6.01 13.43
N TYR A 30 -3.11 7.01 12.77
CA TYR A 30 -2.37 8.13 12.20
C TYR A 30 -1.44 8.76 13.24
N LYS A 31 -0.21 8.98 12.85
CA LYS A 31 0.82 9.71 13.60
C LYS A 31 1.18 10.99 12.87
N ASP A 32 1.05 12.09 13.60
CA ASP A 32 1.48 13.39 13.11
C ASP A 32 2.98 13.37 12.82
N GLN A 33 3.38 13.99 11.72
CA GLN A 33 4.77 14.03 11.26
C GLN A 33 5.68 14.90 12.14
N GLY A 34 5.11 15.79 12.94
CA GLY A 34 5.85 16.77 13.72
C GLY A 34 6.58 17.83 12.87
N ALA A 35 7.41 18.63 13.50
CA ALA A 35 8.18 19.68 12.84
C ALA A 35 9.21 19.14 11.85
N SER A 36 9.61 19.96 10.87
CA SER A 36 10.80 19.75 10.04
C SER A 36 12.07 20.23 10.76
N GLY A 37 13.25 19.74 10.34
CA GLY A 37 14.53 20.17 10.89
C GLY A 37 15.50 19.02 11.17
N LYS A 38 16.51 19.32 11.98
CA LYS A 38 17.56 18.37 12.37
C LYS A 38 17.48 18.04 13.85
N GLU A 39 18.14 16.92 14.20
CA GLU A 39 18.26 16.47 15.60
C GLU A 39 16.89 16.25 16.27
N LEU A 40 15.92 15.76 15.47
CA LEU A 40 14.58 15.49 15.94
C LEU A 40 14.50 14.08 16.57
N THR A 41 13.48 13.88 17.40
CA THR A 41 13.12 12.56 17.91
C THR A 41 11.64 12.33 17.67
N TRP A 42 11.33 11.26 16.95
CA TRP A 42 9.97 10.76 16.78
C TRP A 42 9.81 9.52 17.65
N ASP A 43 9.00 9.63 18.70
CA ASP A 43 8.69 8.51 19.57
C ASP A 43 7.34 7.89 19.16
N PHE A 44 7.42 6.81 18.42
CA PHE A 44 6.30 5.98 18.00
C PHE A 44 6.39 4.57 18.63
N GLY A 45 7.07 4.44 19.77
CA GLY A 45 7.25 3.17 20.47
C GLY A 45 5.93 2.54 20.96
N MET A 46 4.85 3.34 21.06
CA MET A 46 3.53 2.89 21.49
C MET A 46 2.55 2.82 20.30
N LEU A 47 2.88 2.02 19.29
CA LEU A 47 1.99 1.75 18.16
C LEU A 47 1.11 0.53 18.46
N SER A 48 -0.17 0.63 18.07
CA SER A 48 -1.10 -0.51 18.07
C SER A 48 -1.51 -0.78 16.62
N PRO A 49 -1.20 -1.95 16.08
CA PRO A 49 -1.65 -2.33 14.75
C PRO A 49 -3.18 -2.30 14.65
N ILE A 50 -3.67 -1.76 13.54
CA ILE A 50 -5.08 -1.82 13.17
C ILE A 50 -5.31 -3.01 12.23
N ASN A 51 -4.30 -3.30 11.38
CA ASN A 51 -4.33 -4.44 10.47
C ASN A 51 -2.92 -5.05 10.43
N GLU A 52 -2.79 -6.24 11.02
CA GLU A 52 -1.51 -6.96 11.14
C GLU A 52 -1.13 -7.72 9.86
N GLU A 53 -2.09 -7.95 8.97
CA GLU A 53 -1.90 -8.76 7.75
C GLU A 53 -1.56 -7.93 6.51
N TYR A 54 -1.28 -6.65 6.68
CA TYR A 54 -0.93 -5.79 5.55
C TYR A 54 0.52 -6.02 5.15
N THR A 55 0.74 -6.62 3.99
CA THR A 55 2.07 -6.91 3.47
C THR A 55 2.37 -6.14 2.19
N VAL A 56 3.63 -5.87 1.95
CA VAL A 56 4.15 -5.40 0.67
C VAL A 56 5.30 -6.30 0.24
N ALA A 57 5.19 -6.88 -0.94
CA ALA A 57 6.24 -7.71 -1.54
C ALA A 57 6.94 -6.92 -2.66
N TYR A 58 8.27 -6.92 -2.62
CA TYR A 58 9.11 -6.33 -3.67
C TYR A 58 9.71 -7.45 -4.51
N SER A 59 9.49 -7.42 -5.82
CA SER A 59 9.97 -8.42 -6.75
C SER A 59 10.54 -7.79 -8.02
N ILE A 60 11.38 -8.54 -8.74
CA ILE A 60 11.84 -8.18 -10.07
C ILE A 60 10.85 -8.82 -11.06
N PRO A 61 10.13 -8.04 -11.88
CA PRO A 61 9.25 -8.61 -12.88
C PRO A 61 10.03 -9.34 -13.96
N ASP A 62 9.37 -10.30 -14.61
CA ASP A 62 9.94 -11.08 -15.72
C ASP A 62 10.61 -10.22 -16.77
N SER A 63 11.69 -10.73 -17.37
CA SER A 63 12.70 -10.06 -18.21
C SER A 63 12.20 -9.31 -19.45
N ASN A 64 10.91 -9.32 -19.73
CA ASN A 64 10.29 -8.65 -20.88
C ASN A 64 9.70 -7.26 -20.56
N TYR A 65 9.79 -6.79 -19.31
CA TYR A 65 9.24 -5.52 -18.91
C TYR A 65 10.31 -4.41 -18.86
N ILE A 66 9.89 -3.20 -19.26
CA ILE A 66 10.68 -1.96 -19.12
C ILE A 66 10.89 -1.55 -17.66
N HIS A 67 10.23 -2.23 -16.73
CA HIS A 67 10.26 -1.96 -15.30
C HIS A 67 11.37 -2.77 -14.64
N GLN A 68 12.08 -2.16 -13.69
CA GLN A 68 13.19 -2.82 -12.98
C GLN A 68 12.74 -3.58 -11.75
N TRP A 69 11.64 -3.14 -11.09
CA TRP A 69 11.03 -3.86 -9.98
C TRP A 69 9.56 -3.51 -9.82
N CYS A 70 8.90 -4.33 -9.02
CA CYS A 70 7.49 -4.23 -8.70
C CYS A 70 7.31 -4.27 -7.18
N ALA A 71 6.46 -3.40 -6.66
CA ALA A 71 5.93 -3.53 -5.30
C ALA A 71 4.49 -4.01 -5.39
N THR A 72 4.21 -5.17 -4.84
CA THR A 72 2.86 -5.71 -4.74
C THR A 72 2.31 -5.41 -3.35
N GLU A 73 1.31 -4.55 -3.28
CA GLU A 73 0.63 -4.14 -2.06
C GLU A 73 -0.84 -4.53 -2.18
N HIS A 74 -1.30 -5.45 -1.37
CA HIS A 74 -2.56 -6.16 -1.59
C HIS A 74 -2.60 -6.74 -3.01
N ARG A 75 -3.58 -6.42 -3.81
CA ARG A 75 -3.68 -6.88 -5.20
C ARG A 75 -3.24 -5.83 -6.21
N THR A 76 -2.59 -4.75 -5.75
CA THR A 76 -2.07 -3.71 -6.63
C THR A 76 -0.57 -3.90 -6.80
N ARG A 77 -0.14 -3.97 -8.04
CA ARG A 77 1.26 -3.97 -8.43
C ARG A 77 1.65 -2.57 -8.88
N TYR A 78 2.63 -1.99 -8.23
CA TYR A 78 3.23 -0.72 -8.60
C TYR A 78 4.56 -0.97 -9.27
N TYR A 79 4.75 -0.43 -10.46
CA TYR A 79 5.93 -0.63 -11.29
C TYR A 79 6.87 0.55 -11.20
N TYR A 80 8.16 0.25 -11.03
CA TYR A 80 9.20 1.24 -10.85
C TYR A 80 10.39 0.98 -11.74
N THR A 81 11.15 2.05 -12.03
CA THR A 81 12.46 1.99 -12.66
C THR A 81 13.41 2.96 -11.98
N LEU A 82 14.69 2.64 -11.94
CA LEU A 82 15.74 3.54 -11.48
C LEU A 82 16.53 4.03 -12.68
N THR A 83 16.63 5.33 -12.86
CA THR A 83 17.49 5.96 -13.86
C THR A 83 18.36 7.01 -13.20
N ALA A 84 19.67 6.90 -13.41
CA ALA A 84 20.67 7.72 -12.73
C ALA A 84 20.53 7.64 -11.19
N ASP A 85 19.92 8.64 -10.59
CA ASP A 85 19.75 8.79 -9.13
C ASP A 85 18.28 8.81 -8.69
N THR A 86 17.34 8.60 -9.61
CA THR A 86 15.93 8.81 -9.35
C THR A 86 15.12 7.54 -9.59
N ILE A 87 14.29 7.19 -8.61
CA ILE A 87 13.29 6.15 -8.70
C ILE A 87 12.01 6.74 -9.28
N TRP A 88 11.56 6.14 -10.37
CA TRP A 88 10.38 6.56 -11.11
C TRP A 88 9.27 5.52 -11.03
N ARG A 89 8.06 5.93 -10.74
CA ARG A 89 6.87 5.11 -10.94
C ARG A 89 6.49 5.15 -12.43
N THR A 90 6.33 3.97 -13.02
CA THR A 90 6.08 3.81 -14.46
C THR A 90 4.71 3.22 -14.76
N GLY A 91 4.03 2.68 -13.74
CA GLY A 91 2.68 2.13 -13.87
C GLY A 91 2.16 1.56 -12.59
N TYR A 92 0.91 1.17 -12.62
CA TYR A 92 0.31 0.28 -11.64
C TYR A 92 -0.83 -0.52 -12.26
N GLU A 93 -1.11 -1.68 -11.69
CA GLU A 93 -2.24 -2.50 -12.07
C GLU A 93 -2.85 -3.21 -10.87
N ASN A 94 -4.13 -3.44 -10.94
CA ASN A 94 -4.90 -4.29 -10.05
C ASN A 94 -5.99 -5.03 -10.85
N PRO A 95 -6.82 -5.88 -10.25
CA PRO A 95 -7.84 -6.65 -11.00
C PRO A 95 -8.83 -5.82 -11.83
N THR A 96 -8.98 -4.53 -11.52
CA THR A 96 -9.94 -3.65 -12.21
C THR A 96 -9.30 -2.50 -12.98
N THR A 97 -8.03 -2.21 -12.74
CA THR A 97 -7.40 -0.98 -13.24
C THR A 97 -6.00 -1.28 -13.76
N ILE A 98 -5.70 -0.78 -14.95
CA ILE A 98 -4.35 -0.81 -15.51
C ILE A 98 -3.99 0.62 -15.87
N VAL A 99 -2.86 1.12 -15.36
CA VAL A 99 -2.36 2.47 -15.63
C VAL A 99 -0.89 2.41 -16.03
N GLN A 100 -0.56 3.08 -17.13
CA GLN A 100 0.80 3.26 -17.60
C GLN A 100 1.14 4.74 -17.67
N TYR A 101 2.27 5.11 -17.10
CA TYR A 101 2.75 6.49 -17.14
C TYR A 101 3.35 6.79 -18.51
N THR A 102 2.80 7.76 -19.18
CA THR A 102 3.36 8.35 -20.41
C THR A 102 4.47 9.34 -20.08
N GLN A 103 4.42 9.93 -18.89
CA GLN A 103 5.47 10.70 -18.26
C GLN A 103 5.63 10.17 -16.83
N PRO A 104 6.73 9.45 -16.51
CA PRO A 104 6.94 8.83 -15.22
C PRO A 104 6.91 9.82 -14.06
N GLU A 105 6.47 9.35 -12.90
CA GLU A 105 6.43 10.10 -11.64
C GLU A 105 7.70 9.83 -10.84
N ALA A 106 8.47 10.86 -10.50
CA ALA A 106 9.56 10.70 -9.55
C ALA A 106 8.98 10.43 -8.15
N VAL A 107 9.46 9.37 -7.49
CA VAL A 107 9.00 8.98 -6.15
C VAL A 107 10.08 9.07 -5.09
N LEU A 108 11.36 9.00 -5.49
CA LEU A 108 12.50 9.13 -4.60
C LEU A 108 13.75 9.51 -5.38
N ARG A 109 14.61 10.36 -4.81
CA ARG A 109 15.94 10.67 -5.36
C ARG A 109 17.02 10.21 -4.41
N LEU A 110 18.06 9.57 -4.95
CA LEU A 110 19.14 8.93 -4.21
C LEU A 110 20.51 9.56 -4.55
N PRO A 111 21.47 9.56 -3.63
CA PRO A 111 21.30 9.27 -2.21
C PRO A 111 20.50 10.37 -1.51
N LEU A 112 19.72 10.00 -0.51
CA LEU A 112 18.97 10.98 0.30
C LEU A 112 19.92 11.90 1.05
N ARG A 113 19.65 13.21 1.01
CA ARG A 113 20.39 14.22 1.78
C ARG A 113 19.42 15.25 2.32
N TYR A 114 19.58 15.61 3.58
CA TYR A 114 18.78 16.67 4.19
C TYR A 114 18.84 17.97 3.37
N GLY A 115 17.67 18.53 3.06
CA GLY A 115 17.51 19.74 2.27
C GLY A 115 17.41 19.52 0.76
N ASP A 116 17.58 18.28 0.26
CA ASP A 116 17.37 17.99 -1.15
C ASP A 116 15.88 18.12 -1.51
N THR A 117 15.62 18.72 -2.66
CA THR A 117 14.27 18.90 -3.20
C THR A 117 14.20 18.45 -4.66
N LEU A 118 13.05 17.91 -5.06
CA LEU A 118 12.77 17.53 -6.44
C LEU A 118 11.29 17.78 -6.73
N SER A 119 10.97 18.50 -7.80
CA SER A 119 9.60 18.66 -8.27
C SER A 119 9.47 18.20 -9.71
N THR A 120 8.52 17.32 -9.97
CA THR A 120 8.29 16.75 -11.30
C THR A 120 6.81 16.72 -11.64
N THR A 121 6.51 16.88 -12.91
CA THR A 121 5.18 16.60 -13.45
C THR A 121 5.11 15.16 -13.92
N PHE A 122 3.93 14.59 -13.90
CA PHE A 122 3.68 13.25 -14.43
C PHE A 122 2.36 13.19 -15.18
N ALA A 123 2.25 12.19 -16.07
CA ALA A 123 1.03 11.91 -16.79
C ALA A 123 0.92 10.40 -17.05
N ALA A 124 -0.30 9.89 -17.00
CA ALA A 124 -0.56 8.48 -17.24
C ALA A 124 -1.89 8.30 -17.99
N LYS A 125 -2.02 7.15 -18.63
CA LYS A 125 -3.24 6.66 -19.25
C LYS A 125 -3.53 5.26 -18.77
N GLY A 126 -4.80 4.92 -18.71
CA GLY A 126 -5.20 3.60 -18.25
C GLY A 126 -6.62 3.28 -18.61
N GLU A 127 -7.07 2.18 -18.04
CA GLU A 127 -8.44 1.69 -18.20
C GLU A 127 -8.95 1.17 -16.86
N TYR A 128 -10.21 1.46 -16.59
CA TYR A 128 -10.95 0.90 -15.48
C TYR A 128 -11.96 -0.13 -15.99
N GLY A 129 -12.00 -1.31 -15.37
CA GLY A 129 -12.88 -2.41 -15.75
C GLY A 129 -12.66 -2.90 -17.19
N HIS A 130 -11.44 -2.71 -17.74
CA HIS A 130 -11.06 -3.03 -19.12
C HIS A 130 -11.96 -2.36 -20.20
N ARG A 131 -12.61 -1.25 -19.88
CA ARG A 131 -13.56 -0.59 -20.80
C ARG A 131 -13.57 0.92 -20.72
N ILE A 132 -13.31 1.48 -19.56
CA ILE A 132 -13.45 2.91 -19.33
C ILE A 132 -12.06 3.53 -19.38
N PRO A 133 -11.76 4.31 -20.42
CA PRO A 133 -10.50 5.04 -20.48
C PRO A 133 -10.36 5.98 -19.30
N MET A 134 -9.18 6.03 -18.72
CA MET A 134 -8.84 6.97 -17.67
C MET A 134 -7.53 7.67 -17.95
N THR A 135 -7.40 8.88 -17.44
CA THR A 135 -6.17 9.66 -17.48
C THR A 135 -5.82 10.16 -16.09
N LEU A 136 -4.54 10.25 -15.85
CA LEU A 136 -3.98 10.76 -14.61
C LEU A 136 -2.92 11.78 -14.97
N SER A 137 -2.93 12.95 -14.34
CA SER A 137 -1.87 13.95 -14.50
C SER A 137 -1.72 14.81 -13.26
N GLY A 138 -0.50 15.24 -12.99
CA GLY A 138 -0.25 16.05 -11.82
C GLY A 138 1.21 16.41 -11.62
N THR A 139 1.51 16.83 -10.39
CA THR A 139 2.84 17.17 -9.91
C THR A 139 3.15 16.40 -8.64
N ASN A 140 4.40 16.01 -8.46
CA ASN A 140 4.91 15.49 -7.20
C ASN A 140 6.12 16.32 -6.79
N THR A 141 6.06 16.87 -5.59
CA THR A 141 7.19 17.60 -4.96
C THR A 141 7.70 16.76 -3.81
N ILE A 142 8.99 16.50 -3.80
CA ILE A 142 9.69 15.68 -2.81
C ILE A 142 10.73 16.55 -2.13
N GLU A 143 10.77 16.49 -0.81
CA GLU A 143 11.75 17.22 0.01
C GLU A 143 12.28 16.30 1.12
N VAL A 144 13.59 16.28 1.33
CA VAL A 144 14.18 15.67 2.54
C VAL A 144 14.19 16.73 3.64
N ASP A 145 13.09 16.83 4.36
CA ASP A 145 12.75 17.97 5.22
C ASP A 145 13.18 17.82 6.69
N ALA A 146 13.54 16.59 7.10
CA ALA A 146 13.93 16.33 8.48
C ALA A 146 14.93 15.19 8.62
N GLN A 147 15.71 15.23 9.73
CA GLN A 147 16.59 14.14 10.15
C GLN A 147 16.61 14.01 11.66
N GLY A 148 16.78 12.78 12.16
CA GLY A 148 16.83 12.54 13.60
C GLY A 148 16.72 11.07 13.96
N GLN A 149 16.27 10.80 15.19
CA GLN A 149 16.05 9.47 15.75
C GLN A 149 14.57 9.10 15.61
N LEU A 150 14.30 7.84 15.25
CA LEU A 150 12.96 7.27 15.19
C LEU A 150 12.88 6.06 16.12
N ILE A 151 11.96 6.10 17.07
CA ILE A 151 11.68 5.00 18.01
C ILE A 151 10.41 4.31 17.54
N LEU A 152 10.49 3.03 17.15
CA LEU A 152 9.39 2.15 16.81
C LEU A 152 9.24 1.05 17.89
N PRO A 153 8.15 0.29 17.95
CA PRO A 153 7.92 -0.70 18.99
C PRO A 153 9.00 -1.76 19.10
N ASP A 154 9.57 -2.17 17.99
CA ASP A 154 10.55 -3.24 17.84
C ASP A 154 12.00 -2.73 17.74
N LYS A 155 12.18 -1.49 17.31
CA LYS A 155 13.51 -0.97 17.01
C LYS A 155 13.62 0.54 17.11
N THR A 156 14.74 1.01 17.61
CA THR A 156 15.16 2.42 17.54
C THR A 156 16.16 2.60 16.40
N TYR A 157 15.89 3.56 15.55
CA TYR A 157 16.78 4.00 14.48
C TYR A 157 17.42 5.32 14.88
N GLU A 158 18.72 5.31 15.16
CA GLU A 158 19.47 6.47 15.64
C GLU A 158 19.57 7.58 14.58
N GLN A 159 19.55 7.22 13.31
CA GLN A 159 19.61 8.16 12.20
C GLN A 159 18.62 7.76 11.11
N VAL A 160 17.61 8.59 10.94
CA VAL A 160 16.68 8.51 9.82
C VAL A 160 16.63 9.86 9.09
N LEU A 161 16.36 9.79 7.80
CA LEU A 161 15.97 10.92 6.98
C LEU A 161 14.48 10.84 6.71
N ARG A 162 13.77 11.97 6.89
CA ARG A 162 12.36 12.06 6.53
C ARG A 162 12.23 12.69 5.15
N VAL A 163 11.50 12.01 4.30
CA VAL A 163 11.10 12.48 2.98
C VAL A 163 9.65 12.91 3.05
N HIS A 164 9.38 14.17 2.76
CA HIS A 164 8.04 14.71 2.55
C HIS A 164 7.75 14.71 1.06
N SER A 165 6.66 14.08 0.63
CA SER A 165 6.18 14.15 -0.74
C SER A 165 4.76 14.73 -0.78
N GLN A 166 4.57 15.74 -1.61
CA GLN A 166 3.28 16.34 -1.86
C GLN A 166 2.88 16.11 -3.31
N ARG A 167 1.89 15.25 -3.50
CA ARG A 167 1.41 14.80 -4.79
C ARG A 167 0.04 15.41 -5.07
N GLN A 168 -0.03 16.32 -6.04
CA GLN A 168 -1.28 16.89 -6.54
C GLN A 168 -1.59 16.30 -7.91
N TYR A 169 -2.80 15.78 -8.09
CA TYR A 169 -3.17 15.21 -9.38
C TYR A 169 -4.67 15.25 -9.64
N THR A 170 -5.00 15.19 -10.92
CA THR A 170 -6.37 14.96 -11.39
C THR A 170 -6.44 13.59 -12.06
N GLU A 171 -7.41 12.82 -11.66
CA GLU A 171 -7.81 11.59 -12.31
C GLU A 171 -9.13 11.82 -13.02
N SER A 172 -9.23 11.39 -14.28
CA SER A 172 -10.43 11.52 -15.09
C SER A 172 -10.76 10.18 -15.73
N GLY A 173 -12.00 9.76 -15.60
CA GLY A 173 -12.53 8.49 -16.12
C GLY A 173 -14.04 8.55 -16.20
N LEU A 174 -14.74 7.83 -15.32
CA LEU A 174 -16.19 7.99 -15.14
C LEU A 174 -16.54 9.39 -14.65
N ASP A 175 -15.75 9.87 -13.71
CA ASP A 175 -15.83 11.22 -13.14
C ASP A 175 -14.43 11.84 -13.19
N SER A 176 -14.33 13.10 -12.78
CA SER A 176 -13.05 13.80 -12.63
C SER A 176 -12.84 14.16 -11.17
N THR A 177 -11.75 13.65 -10.59
CA THR A 177 -11.41 13.86 -9.19
C THR A 177 -10.04 14.52 -9.08
N ALA A 178 -9.93 15.59 -8.33
CA ALA A 178 -8.67 16.23 -8.00
C ALA A 178 -8.26 15.90 -6.56
N MET A 179 -7.03 15.44 -6.41
CA MET A 179 -6.49 14.92 -5.14
C MET A 179 -5.21 15.64 -4.75
N LEU A 180 -5.02 15.81 -3.44
CA LEU A 180 -3.74 16.12 -2.83
C LEU A 180 -3.40 15.00 -1.85
N VAL A 181 -2.25 14.36 -2.06
CA VAL A 181 -1.71 13.35 -1.15
C VAL A 181 -0.43 13.90 -0.52
N ASP A 182 -0.46 14.04 0.78
CA ASP A 182 0.63 14.53 1.61
C ASP A 182 1.21 13.35 2.38
N LYS A 183 2.46 12.97 2.08
CA LYS A 183 3.07 11.76 2.61
C LYS A 183 4.44 12.04 3.19
N TYR A 184 4.67 11.52 4.39
CA TYR A 184 5.93 11.57 5.10
C TYR A 184 6.46 10.16 5.28
N GLN A 185 7.70 9.94 4.88
CA GLN A 185 8.36 8.64 4.94
C GLN A 185 9.71 8.76 5.63
N TRP A 186 9.97 7.88 6.60
CA TRP A 186 11.25 7.83 7.33
C TRP A 186 12.08 6.69 6.77
N PHE A 187 13.29 7.01 6.35
CA PHE A 187 14.26 6.09 5.78
C PHE A 187 15.44 5.93 6.71
N ALA A 188 15.76 4.70 7.07
CA ALA A 188 17.01 4.37 7.75
C ALA A 188 18.20 4.51 6.79
N ALA A 189 19.42 4.63 7.32
CA ALA A 189 20.62 4.71 6.51
C ALA A 189 20.71 3.51 5.54
N GLU A 190 21.05 3.81 4.28
CA GLU A 190 21.21 2.82 3.19
C GLU A 190 19.93 2.03 2.82
N SER A 191 18.76 2.39 3.35
CA SER A 191 17.48 1.79 2.97
C SER A 191 16.79 2.61 1.88
N TYR A 192 16.21 1.93 0.90
CA TYR A 192 15.31 2.52 -0.11
C TYR A 192 13.84 2.24 0.18
N ILE A 193 13.58 1.51 1.24
CA ILE A 193 12.25 1.19 1.74
C ILE A 193 12.09 1.96 3.04
N PRO A 194 10.98 2.69 3.21
CA PRO A 194 10.74 3.41 4.45
C PRO A 194 10.57 2.43 5.61
N VAL A 195 10.95 2.85 6.80
CA VAL A 195 10.69 2.10 8.05
C VAL A 195 9.39 2.56 8.71
N PHE A 196 8.94 3.77 8.37
CA PHE A 196 7.67 4.33 8.81
C PHE A 196 7.12 5.29 7.75
N GLU A 197 5.81 5.39 7.67
CA GLU A 197 5.14 6.34 6.77
C GLU A 197 3.84 6.87 7.38
N SER A 198 3.57 8.16 7.19
CA SER A 198 2.29 8.82 7.48
C SER A 198 1.73 9.42 6.20
N VAL A 199 0.46 9.16 5.94
CA VAL A 199 -0.21 9.60 4.71
C VAL A 199 -1.49 10.33 5.08
N THR A 200 -1.68 11.48 4.46
CA THR A 200 -2.94 12.23 4.49
C THR A 200 -3.35 12.54 3.06
N ALA A 201 -4.57 12.24 2.70
CA ALA A 201 -5.11 12.56 1.39
C ALA A 201 -6.34 13.44 1.51
N TYR A 202 -6.41 14.40 0.61
CA TYR A 202 -7.53 15.32 0.47
C TYR A 202 -8.08 15.21 -0.94
N GLU A 203 -9.39 15.40 -1.05
CA GLU A 203 -10.08 15.53 -2.32
C GLU A 203 -10.63 16.94 -2.47
N MET A 204 -10.59 17.45 -3.70
CA MET A 204 -11.22 18.70 -4.04
C MET A 204 -12.71 18.47 -4.33
N VAL A 205 -13.58 18.98 -3.47
CA VAL A 205 -15.02 18.92 -3.61
C VAL A 205 -15.58 20.35 -3.61
N GLU A 206 -16.25 20.76 -4.67
CA GLU A 206 -16.85 22.10 -4.78
C GLU A 206 -15.88 23.24 -4.37
N ASP A 207 -14.67 23.25 -4.95
CA ASP A 207 -13.59 24.22 -4.67
C ASP A 207 -13.05 24.22 -3.22
N SER A 208 -13.34 23.20 -2.43
CA SER A 208 -12.80 23.02 -1.09
C SER A 208 -12.05 21.71 -0.93
N MET A 209 -10.93 21.75 -0.20
CA MET A 209 -10.17 20.54 0.15
C MET A 209 -10.85 19.84 1.32
N GLN A 210 -11.29 18.61 1.12
CA GLN A 210 -11.89 17.77 2.15
C GLN A 210 -10.95 16.61 2.47
N LEU A 211 -10.80 16.29 3.75
CA LEU A 211 -10.02 15.14 4.19
C LEU A 211 -10.68 13.86 3.68
N ALA A 212 -10.00 13.15 2.77
CA ALA A 212 -10.43 11.87 2.26
C ALA A 212 -10.06 10.73 3.21
N PHE A 213 -8.79 10.71 3.65
CA PHE A 213 -8.31 9.77 4.66
C PHE A 213 -6.99 10.23 5.26
N GLN A 214 -6.64 9.62 6.40
CA GLN A 214 -5.31 9.70 7.00
C GLN A 214 -4.97 8.38 7.70
N THR A 215 -3.73 7.94 7.59
CA THR A 215 -3.26 6.70 8.20
C THR A 215 -1.74 6.71 8.35
N SER A 216 -1.21 5.79 9.14
CA SER A 216 0.23 5.55 9.22
C SER A 216 0.53 4.07 9.10
N PHE A 217 1.76 3.77 8.67
CA PHE A 217 2.25 2.41 8.54
C PHE A 217 3.67 2.33 9.08
N TYR A 218 4.03 1.22 9.70
CA TYR A 218 5.41 0.90 9.93
C TYR A 218 5.78 -0.43 9.26
N TYR A 219 7.05 -0.56 8.90
CA TYR A 219 7.55 -1.65 8.10
C TYR A 219 8.58 -2.44 8.88
N HIS A 220 8.48 -3.74 8.87
CA HIS A 220 9.52 -4.63 9.34
C HIS A 220 9.72 -5.78 8.35
N VAL A 221 10.89 -6.36 8.35
CA VAL A 221 11.18 -7.54 7.53
C VAL A 221 10.58 -8.74 8.24
N GLU A 222 9.88 -9.59 7.51
CA GLU A 222 9.46 -10.88 8.03
C GLU A 222 10.71 -11.72 8.32
N ASP A 223 10.94 -12.07 9.59
CA ASP A 223 12.06 -12.94 9.96
C ASP A 223 11.74 -14.37 9.50
N THR A 224 12.14 -14.70 8.27
CA THR A 224 12.02 -16.06 7.73
C THR A 224 12.97 -17.06 8.37
N THR A 225 13.74 -16.64 9.40
CA THR A 225 14.76 -17.47 10.05
C THR A 225 14.23 -18.44 11.11
N ASP A 226 12.93 -18.42 11.44
CA ASP A 226 12.35 -19.34 12.44
C ASP A 226 11.57 -20.52 11.84
N SER A 227 11.68 -20.76 10.53
CA SER A 227 11.29 -22.03 9.94
C SER A 227 12.46 -23.00 10.05
N THR A 228 12.47 -23.79 11.14
CA THR A 228 13.21 -25.06 11.18
C THR A 228 12.90 -25.80 9.89
N PRO A 229 13.91 -26.29 9.14
CA PRO A 229 13.62 -27.08 7.94
C PRO A 229 12.85 -28.33 8.37
N GLU A 230 11.55 -28.37 8.15
CA GLU A 230 10.83 -29.62 8.14
C GLU A 230 11.42 -30.46 7.02
N GLU A 231 11.94 -31.61 7.42
CA GLU A 231 12.54 -32.64 6.58
C GLU A 231 11.58 -32.92 5.41
N LEU A 232 12.03 -32.60 4.18
CA LEU A 232 11.27 -32.86 2.95
C LEU A 232 11.00 -34.38 2.83
N VAL A 233 9.86 -34.81 3.27
CA VAL A 233 9.32 -36.13 2.91
C VAL A 233 8.92 -36.05 1.44
N PRO A 234 9.36 -36.98 0.58
CA PRO A 234 9.01 -36.93 -0.84
C PRO A 234 7.51 -37.14 -1.00
N VAL A 235 6.85 -36.11 -1.53
CA VAL A 235 5.42 -36.17 -1.89
C VAL A 235 5.28 -37.10 -3.07
N VAL A 236 4.64 -38.22 -2.85
CA VAL A 236 4.15 -39.13 -3.90
C VAL A 236 2.99 -38.42 -4.59
N ASP A 237 3.10 -38.28 -5.90
CA ASP A 237 2.10 -37.73 -6.79
C ASP A 237 0.82 -38.58 -6.74
N GLU A 238 -0.20 -38.08 -6.03
CA GLU A 238 -1.57 -38.55 -6.18
C GLU A 238 -2.45 -37.36 -6.57
N THR A 239 -2.86 -37.34 -7.81
CA THR A 239 -3.89 -36.47 -8.37
C THR A 239 -5.21 -36.66 -7.62
N ALA A 240 -5.44 -35.80 -6.61
CA ALA A 240 -6.76 -35.58 -6.06
C ALA A 240 -7.07 -34.08 -6.20
N GLU A 241 -8.14 -33.77 -6.92
CA GLU A 241 -8.73 -32.43 -6.90
C GLU A 241 -9.20 -32.14 -5.47
N ASP A 242 -8.36 -31.45 -4.70
CA ASP A 242 -8.72 -30.96 -3.36
C ASP A 242 -9.54 -29.68 -3.53
N THR A 243 -10.83 -29.83 -3.73
CA THR A 243 -11.79 -28.74 -3.58
C THR A 243 -11.95 -28.50 -2.09
N ALA A 244 -11.17 -27.54 -1.55
CA ALA A 244 -11.36 -27.04 -0.20
C ALA A 244 -12.86 -26.74 0.02
N PRO A 245 -13.47 -27.12 1.16
CA PRO A 245 -14.88 -26.92 1.41
C PRO A 245 -15.22 -25.43 1.34
N VAL A 246 -16.25 -25.07 0.58
CA VAL A 246 -16.73 -23.68 0.50
C VAL A 246 -17.31 -23.31 1.86
N LEU A 247 -16.63 -22.44 2.60
CA LEU A 247 -17.03 -22.00 3.95
C LEU A 247 -18.12 -20.93 3.91
N LEU A 248 -18.01 -19.97 2.98
CA LEU A 248 -18.92 -18.84 2.81
C LEU A 248 -19.93 -19.11 1.70
N THR A 249 -21.22 -19.09 2.06
CA THR A 249 -22.33 -19.27 1.12
C THR A 249 -23.39 -18.18 1.33
N ASN A 250 -24.39 -18.10 0.45
CA ASN A 250 -25.53 -17.17 0.52
C ASN A 250 -25.15 -15.70 0.76
N LEU A 251 -24.04 -15.26 0.14
CA LEU A 251 -23.55 -13.90 0.26
C LEU A 251 -24.52 -12.89 -0.38
N SER A 252 -24.85 -11.82 0.34
CA SER A 252 -25.63 -10.72 -0.19
C SER A 252 -25.15 -9.37 0.36
N TYR A 253 -25.22 -8.35 -0.48
CA TYR A 253 -24.69 -7.01 -0.23
C TYR A 253 -25.76 -5.99 -0.58
N LEU A 254 -26.54 -5.54 0.40
CA LEU A 254 -27.73 -4.73 0.15
C LEU A 254 -27.80 -3.46 1.03
N PRO A 255 -28.19 -2.33 0.47
CA PRO A 255 -28.32 -2.08 -0.99
C PRO A 255 -26.95 -1.95 -1.67
N ASN A 256 -26.88 -2.28 -2.93
CA ASN A 256 -25.74 -1.96 -3.76
C ASN A 256 -26.29 -1.52 -5.14
N PRO A 257 -26.28 -0.24 -5.50
CA PRO A 257 -25.58 0.91 -4.86
C PRO A 257 -26.11 1.28 -3.46
N VAL A 258 -25.18 1.75 -2.61
CA VAL A 258 -25.44 2.14 -1.21
C VAL A 258 -25.40 3.66 -1.02
N GLN A 259 -26.35 4.20 -0.24
CA GLN A 259 -26.35 5.62 0.16
C GLN A 259 -25.79 5.85 1.58
N THR A 260 -26.22 5.05 2.54
CA THR A 260 -25.83 5.23 3.95
C THR A 260 -25.28 3.95 4.58
N ASP A 261 -26.06 2.91 4.60
CA ASP A 261 -25.74 1.67 5.32
C ASP A 261 -25.75 0.48 4.36
N LEU A 262 -24.63 -0.25 4.33
CA LEU A 262 -24.50 -1.51 3.64
C LEU A 262 -24.75 -2.66 4.62
N GLN A 263 -25.64 -3.56 4.29
CA GLN A 263 -25.80 -4.84 4.98
C GLN A 263 -25.08 -5.94 4.20
N VAL A 264 -24.13 -6.56 4.85
CA VAL A 264 -23.40 -7.73 4.34
C VAL A 264 -23.96 -8.95 5.07
N ARG A 265 -24.55 -9.89 4.33
CA ARG A 265 -25.06 -11.15 4.88
C ARG A 265 -24.29 -12.31 4.26
N TYR A 266 -24.04 -13.32 5.05
CA TYR A 266 -23.38 -14.55 4.65
C TYR A 266 -23.78 -15.70 5.55
N THR A 267 -23.59 -16.91 5.06
CA THR A 267 -23.80 -18.15 5.84
C THR A 267 -22.46 -18.88 5.94
N LEU A 268 -22.04 -19.20 7.15
CA LEU A 268 -20.93 -20.10 7.41
C LEU A 268 -21.42 -21.55 7.44
N VAL A 269 -20.77 -22.43 6.68
CA VAL A 269 -21.09 -23.87 6.63
C VAL A 269 -20.59 -24.58 7.89
N GLN A 270 -19.52 -24.07 8.49
CA GLN A 270 -18.94 -24.54 9.75
C GLN A 270 -18.37 -23.33 10.53
N ASP A 271 -17.96 -23.56 11.78
CA ASP A 271 -17.28 -22.55 12.58
C ASP A 271 -15.99 -22.13 11.85
N ALA A 272 -15.77 -20.81 11.74
CA ALA A 272 -14.61 -20.24 11.05
C ALA A 272 -14.19 -18.90 11.70
N THR A 273 -12.94 -18.53 11.53
CA THR A 273 -12.46 -17.21 11.90
C THR A 273 -12.76 -16.23 10.77
N VAL A 274 -13.61 -15.23 11.04
CA VAL A 274 -14.09 -14.27 10.06
C VAL A 274 -13.56 -12.88 10.37
N TYR A 275 -13.08 -12.19 9.34
CA TYR A 275 -12.84 -10.75 9.39
C TYR A 275 -13.14 -10.11 8.02
N MET A 276 -13.40 -8.81 8.04
CA MET A 276 -13.73 -8.05 6.83
C MET A 276 -12.90 -6.79 6.76
N HIS A 277 -12.55 -6.40 5.55
CA HIS A 277 -12.02 -5.07 5.30
C HIS A 277 -12.53 -4.53 3.95
N MET A 278 -12.58 -3.21 3.85
CA MET A 278 -13.05 -2.54 2.63
C MET A 278 -12.07 -1.43 2.25
N HIS A 279 -11.75 -1.37 0.97
CA HIS A 279 -10.88 -0.36 0.39
C HIS A 279 -11.65 0.49 -0.62
N ASN A 280 -11.23 1.75 -0.77
CA ASN A 280 -11.71 2.60 -1.85
C ASN A 280 -11.00 2.23 -3.17
N ALA A 281 -11.34 2.93 -4.27
CA ALA A 281 -10.74 2.71 -5.59
C ALA A 281 -9.22 2.94 -5.64
N LEU A 282 -8.65 3.64 -4.66
CA LEU A 282 -7.21 3.88 -4.52
C LEU A 282 -6.50 2.81 -3.69
N GLY A 283 -7.22 1.75 -3.28
CA GLY A 283 -6.70 0.70 -2.41
C GLY A 283 -6.59 1.09 -0.95
N MET A 284 -7.18 2.23 -0.54
CA MET A 284 -7.08 2.71 0.83
C MET A 284 -8.09 2.02 1.72
N PRO A 285 -7.69 1.54 2.90
CA PRO A 285 -8.59 0.89 3.83
C PRO A 285 -9.58 1.91 4.42
N MET A 286 -10.86 1.63 4.23
CA MET A 286 -11.97 2.47 4.70
C MET A 286 -12.72 1.84 5.86
N TYR A 287 -12.63 0.51 6.01
CA TYR A 287 -13.30 -0.26 7.06
C TYR A 287 -12.55 -1.54 7.33
N SER A 288 -12.47 -1.96 8.57
CA SER A 288 -11.98 -3.28 8.95
C SER A 288 -12.64 -3.76 10.24
N THR A 289 -12.76 -5.09 10.39
CA THR A 289 -13.13 -5.76 11.63
C THR A 289 -11.96 -6.55 12.16
N SER A 290 -11.89 -6.72 13.48
CA SER A 290 -10.96 -7.71 14.06
C SER A 290 -11.39 -9.12 13.65
N ALA A 291 -10.43 -10.02 13.49
CA ALA A 291 -10.68 -11.44 13.31
C ALA A 291 -11.40 -12.00 14.55
N ARG A 292 -12.47 -12.75 14.35
CA ARG A 292 -13.25 -13.38 15.42
C ARG A 292 -13.78 -14.73 14.96
N THR A 293 -13.77 -15.70 15.81
CA THR A 293 -14.41 -17.00 15.54
C THR A 293 -15.93 -16.84 15.59
N GLU A 294 -16.60 -17.22 14.52
CA GLU A 294 -18.04 -17.25 14.38
C GLU A 294 -18.53 -18.68 14.18
N SER A 295 -19.68 -19.01 14.74
CA SER A 295 -20.27 -20.33 14.60
C SER A 295 -20.92 -20.52 13.23
N ALA A 296 -21.07 -21.77 12.81
CA ALA A 296 -21.88 -22.11 11.63
C ALA A 296 -23.27 -21.47 11.71
N GLY A 297 -23.77 -20.95 10.58
CA GLY A 297 -25.08 -20.30 10.50
C GLY A 297 -25.07 -19.00 9.72
N GLU A 298 -26.18 -18.27 9.81
CA GLU A 298 -26.37 -16.99 9.15
C GLU A 298 -25.80 -15.83 9.98
N HIS A 299 -25.05 -14.96 9.32
CA HIS A 299 -24.43 -13.77 9.91
C HIS A 299 -24.81 -12.51 9.13
N MET A 300 -24.79 -11.38 9.81
CA MET A 300 -25.03 -10.06 9.21
C MET A 300 -24.11 -9.01 9.84
N VAL A 301 -23.44 -8.26 8.99
CA VAL A 301 -22.64 -7.08 9.38
C VAL A 301 -23.24 -5.86 8.72
N GLN A 302 -23.39 -4.77 9.47
CA GLN A 302 -23.82 -3.48 8.96
C GLN A 302 -22.63 -2.53 8.94
N ILE A 303 -22.36 -1.94 7.77
CA ILE A 303 -21.28 -0.99 7.55
C ILE A 303 -21.90 0.37 7.24
N ASN A 304 -21.63 1.36 8.11
CA ASN A 304 -22.08 2.72 7.87
C ASN A 304 -21.13 3.43 6.91
N MET A 305 -21.64 3.80 5.74
CA MET A 305 -20.93 4.49 4.67
C MET A 305 -21.45 5.94 4.47
N SER A 306 -22.24 6.50 5.40
CA SER A 306 -22.89 7.81 5.22
C SER A 306 -21.91 8.97 5.04
N GLY A 307 -20.70 8.86 5.61
CA GLY A 307 -19.65 9.87 5.46
C GLY A 307 -18.63 9.57 4.35
N TRP A 308 -18.89 8.52 3.56
CA TRP A 308 -17.96 8.11 2.51
C TRP A 308 -18.33 8.77 1.19
N MET A 309 -17.29 9.03 0.39
CA MET A 309 -17.46 9.63 -0.91
C MET A 309 -18.12 8.68 -1.90
N GLN A 310 -18.76 9.25 -2.92
CA GLN A 310 -19.29 8.47 -4.02
C GLN A 310 -18.16 7.79 -4.75
N GLY A 311 -18.37 6.54 -5.14
CA GLY A 311 -17.35 5.77 -5.84
C GLY A 311 -17.44 4.28 -5.58
N ASN A 312 -16.45 3.55 -6.08
CA ASN A 312 -16.37 2.11 -5.93
C ASN A 312 -15.48 1.76 -4.74
N TYR A 313 -15.96 0.83 -3.95
CA TYR A 313 -15.25 0.25 -2.82
C TYR A 313 -15.15 -1.25 -3.01
N THR A 314 -14.05 -1.84 -2.62
CA THR A 314 -13.88 -3.30 -2.67
C THR A 314 -13.96 -3.84 -1.25
N LEU A 315 -14.99 -4.64 -0.99
CA LEU A 315 -15.16 -5.38 0.25
C LEU A 315 -14.49 -6.74 0.12
N TYR A 316 -13.71 -7.09 1.10
CA TYR A 316 -13.09 -8.40 1.28
C TYR A 316 -13.66 -9.06 2.53
N ILE A 317 -14.04 -10.32 2.40
CA ILE A 317 -14.53 -11.16 3.50
C ILE A 317 -13.63 -12.39 3.56
N HIS A 318 -12.96 -12.55 4.68
CA HIS A 318 -12.14 -13.71 4.98
C HIS A 318 -12.89 -14.64 5.91
N ALA A 319 -12.84 -15.93 5.62
CA ALA A 319 -13.30 -17.00 6.51
C ALA A 319 -12.26 -18.12 6.47
N ASP A 320 -11.43 -18.22 7.51
CA ASP A 320 -10.19 -19.01 7.52
C ASP A 320 -9.38 -18.73 6.23
N ASP A 321 -9.08 -19.74 5.43
CA ASP A 321 -8.33 -19.62 4.17
C ASP A 321 -9.18 -19.17 2.96
N GLN A 322 -10.49 -19.02 3.13
CA GLN A 322 -11.37 -18.56 2.04
C GLN A 322 -11.45 -17.04 1.99
N LEU A 323 -11.27 -16.48 0.80
CA LEU A 323 -11.44 -15.06 0.52
C LEU A 323 -12.54 -14.83 -0.51
N VAL A 324 -13.49 -13.96 -0.17
CA VAL A 324 -14.52 -13.46 -1.09
C VAL A 324 -14.35 -11.96 -1.26
N GLN A 325 -14.43 -11.50 -2.50
CA GLN A 325 -14.32 -10.09 -2.88
C GLN A 325 -15.60 -9.63 -3.56
N GLN A 326 -16.07 -8.40 -3.20
CA GLN A 326 -17.24 -7.77 -3.80
C GLN A 326 -17.03 -6.28 -4.01
N ILE A 327 -17.46 -5.77 -5.18
CA ILE A 327 -17.49 -4.32 -5.42
C ILE A 327 -18.79 -3.76 -4.87
N ILE A 328 -18.66 -2.71 -4.07
CA ILE A 328 -19.74 -1.93 -3.48
C ILE A 328 -19.72 -0.53 -4.11
N ILE A 329 -20.85 -0.13 -4.67
CA ILE A 329 -21.00 1.17 -5.31
C ILE A 329 -21.65 2.13 -4.30
N LYS A 330 -20.94 3.19 -3.92
CA LYS A 330 -21.44 4.28 -3.06
C LYS A 330 -21.96 5.42 -3.94
N ILE A 331 -23.21 5.85 -3.69
CA ILE A 331 -23.90 6.96 -4.37
C ILE A 331 -24.32 8.04 -3.40
#